data_1ee6ce8b96dbf82a72f392eb0c220280
#
_entry.id   1ee6ce8b96dbf82a72f392eb0c220280
#
_cell.length_a   1.000
_cell.length_b   1.000
_cell.length_c   1.000
_cell.angle_alpha   90.00
_cell.angle_beta   90.00
_cell.angle_gamma   90.00
#
_symmetry.space_group_name_H-M   'P 1'
#
loop_
_entity.id
_entity.type
_entity.pdbx_description
1 polymer ?
#
loop_
_entity_poly.entity_id
_entity_poly.type
_entity_poly.pdbx_seq_one_letter_code
_entity_poly.pdbx_strand_id
1 'polypeptide(L)'
;YKLLPDREVFAYVDITLHDDNSLLIDMKYPGYDNLPDLLNFGIIFKLDPSLNKVSYIGRGPEENYIDRKLGSMIGKYETTVDEMCTKYIYPQECGNRTEVSEVSIYNEQHNILFEGVDNLIEFSAIPYSFSQLEEAKHFYELGESTGTYVRISSKHSGIGGDDSWGSRCHEEYKILSEEPQSLKFIIKFQNEKSIMREV
;
A
#
# COMPACT_ATOMS: atom_id res chain seq x y z
N TYR A 1 -10.05 15.76 2.73
CA TYR A 1 -9.32 15.92 1.44
C TYR A 1 -10.32 15.90 0.29
N LYS A 2 -10.21 16.86 -0.62
CA LYS A 2 -10.97 16.88 -1.88
C LYS A 2 -10.25 16.02 -2.91
N LEU A 3 -10.89 14.98 -3.42
CA LEU A 3 -10.26 13.98 -4.28
C LEU A 3 -10.26 14.39 -5.77
N LEU A 4 -11.26 15.15 -6.22
CA LEU A 4 -11.37 15.62 -7.60
C LEU A 4 -11.50 17.14 -7.64
N PRO A 5 -10.74 17.86 -8.51
CA PRO A 5 -10.74 19.32 -8.55
C PRO A 5 -12.11 19.89 -8.95
N ASP A 6 -12.82 19.24 -9.88
CA ASP A 6 -14.05 19.74 -10.50
C ASP A 6 -15.34 19.18 -9.88
N ARG A 7 -15.23 18.33 -8.84
CA ARG A 7 -16.38 17.71 -8.16
C ARG A 7 -16.19 17.78 -6.65
N GLU A 8 -17.30 17.80 -5.92
CA GLU A 8 -17.31 17.74 -4.45
C GLU A 8 -17.21 16.28 -3.97
N VAL A 9 -16.06 15.67 -4.19
CA VAL A 9 -15.72 14.30 -3.77
C VAL A 9 -14.67 14.39 -2.68
N PHE A 10 -15.00 13.90 -1.49
CA PHE A 10 -14.14 14.03 -0.30
C PHE A 10 -13.83 12.68 0.32
N ALA A 11 -12.62 12.55 0.84
CA ALA A 11 -12.27 11.59 1.86
C ALA A 11 -11.96 12.32 3.17
N TYR A 12 -12.39 11.76 4.27
CA TYR A 12 -12.18 12.28 5.62
C TYR A 12 -11.06 11.48 6.27
N VAL A 13 -10.11 12.16 6.89
CA VAL A 13 -8.98 11.53 7.57
C VAL A 13 -8.86 12.13 8.96
N ASP A 14 -9.10 11.32 9.98
CA ASP A 14 -8.86 11.65 11.38
C ASP A 14 -7.50 11.09 11.79
N ILE A 15 -6.66 11.93 12.39
CA ILE A 15 -5.33 11.57 12.90
C ILE A 15 -5.33 11.80 14.40
N THR A 16 -5.13 10.74 15.17
CA THR A 16 -5.07 10.81 16.63
C THR A 16 -3.68 10.41 17.12
N LEU A 17 -3.03 11.30 17.86
CA LEU A 17 -1.80 10.99 18.57
C LEU A 17 -2.14 10.36 19.92
N HIS A 18 -1.61 9.17 20.18
CA HIS A 18 -1.74 8.47 21.45
C HIS A 18 -0.60 8.81 22.42
N ASP A 19 -0.81 8.52 23.69
CA ASP A 19 0.17 8.79 24.77
C ASP A 19 1.49 8.02 24.60
N ASP A 20 1.50 6.91 23.88
CA ASP A 20 2.68 6.12 23.53
C ASP A 20 3.42 6.65 22.29
N ASN A 21 3.04 7.82 21.78
CA ASN A 21 3.52 8.43 20.54
C ASN A 21 3.18 7.64 19.27
N SER A 22 2.23 6.72 19.30
CA SER A 22 1.67 6.14 18.09
C SER A 22 0.63 7.07 17.47
N LEU A 23 0.45 6.96 16.15
CA LEU A 23 -0.55 7.69 15.39
C LEU A 23 -1.63 6.73 14.92
N LEU A 24 -2.87 6.93 15.32
CA LEU A 24 -4.03 6.29 14.72
C LEU A 24 -4.50 7.10 13.52
N ILE A 25 -4.61 6.44 12.38
CA ILE A 25 -5.19 6.98 11.15
C ILE A 25 -6.53 6.30 10.92
N ASP A 26 -7.60 7.08 10.81
CA ASP A 26 -8.96 6.63 10.48
C ASP A 26 -9.43 7.40 9.23
N MET A 27 -9.45 6.74 8.09
CA MET A 27 -9.81 7.33 6.80
C MET A 27 -11.14 6.76 6.32
N LYS A 28 -12.04 7.64 5.85
CA LYS A 28 -13.39 7.32 5.40
C LYS A 28 -13.72 7.99 4.08
N TYR A 29 -14.36 7.22 3.22
CA TYR A 29 -14.96 7.69 1.97
C TYR A 29 -16.44 7.30 1.99
N PRO A 30 -17.37 8.24 1.86
CA PRO A 30 -18.79 7.96 2.06
C PRO A 30 -19.47 7.26 0.87
N GLY A 31 -18.79 7.17 -0.27
CA GLY A 31 -19.38 6.76 -1.53
C GLY A 31 -19.95 7.94 -2.30
N TYR A 32 -19.81 7.93 -3.64
CA TYR A 32 -20.37 8.93 -4.53
C TYR A 32 -20.78 8.29 -5.86
N ASP A 33 -22.00 8.60 -6.30
CA ASP A 33 -22.55 8.16 -7.58
C ASP A 33 -21.84 8.81 -8.77
N ASN A 34 -21.93 8.14 -9.92
CA ASN A 34 -21.46 8.66 -11.21
C ASN A 34 -19.95 8.99 -11.26
N LEU A 35 -19.16 8.22 -10.53
CA LEU A 35 -17.71 8.22 -10.63
C LEU A 35 -17.22 6.89 -11.22
N PRO A 36 -16.01 6.87 -11.81
CA PRO A 36 -15.33 5.62 -12.13
C PRO A 36 -15.05 4.79 -10.86
N ASP A 37 -14.98 3.48 -11.02
CA ASP A 37 -14.54 2.58 -9.95
C ASP A 37 -13.18 3.02 -9.40
N LEU A 38 -12.99 2.85 -8.10
CA LEU A 38 -11.72 3.18 -7.45
C LEU A 38 -10.69 2.08 -7.76
N LEU A 39 -9.49 2.50 -8.15
CA LEU A 39 -8.38 1.56 -8.30
C LEU A 39 -7.81 1.13 -6.95
N ASN A 40 -7.82 2.04 -5.99
CA ASN A 40 -7.29 1.80 -4.66
C ASN A 40 -7.91 2.79 -3.66
N PHE A 41 -8.05 2.38 -2.40
CA PHE A 41 -8.40 3.27 -1.31
C PHE A 41 -7.34 3.20 -0.21
N GLY A 42 -6.45 4.19 -0.16
CA GLY A 42 -5.31 4.18 0.73
C GLY A 42 -4.58 5.52 0.83
N ILE A 43 -3.48 5.50 1.59
CA ILE A 43 -2.57 6.63 1.80
C ILE A 43 -1.17 6.21 1.38
N ILE A 44 -0.45 7.13 0.74
CA ILE A 44 0.93 6.95 0.34
C ILE A 44 1.82 7.81 1.23
N PHE A 45 2.87 7.20 1.76
CA PHE A 45 3.92 7.85 2.52
C PHE A 45 5.21 7.84 1.71
N LYS A 46 5.88 8.97 1.63
CA LYS A 46 7.25 9.05 1.14
C LYS A 46 8.19 9.05 2.34
N LEU A 47 8.98 7.99 2.48
CA LEU A 47 9.97 7.83 3.52
C LEU A 47 11.38 8.07 2.96
N ASP A 48 12.34 8.24 3.88
CA ASP A 48 13.75 8.32 3.52
C ASP A 48 14.21 7.04 2.80
N PRO A 49 14.98 7.13 1.69
CA PRO A 49 15.39 5.95 0.91
C PRO A 49 16.31 4.99 1.69
N SER A 50 16.90 5.40 2.81
CA SER A 50 17.65 4.50 3.70
C SER A 50 16.76 3.48 4.42
N LEU A 51 15.47 3.75 4.55
CA LEU A 51 14.46 2.80 5.06
C LEU A 51 14.08 1.82 3.93
N ASN A 52 14.95 0.87 3.66
CA ASN A 52 14.87 0.00 2.49
C ASN A 52 14.65 -1.48 2.80
N LYS A 53 14.55 -1.85 4.08
CA LYS A 53 14.20 -3.21 4.53
C LYS A 53 12.72 -3.27 4.88
N VAL A 54 12.10 -4.42 4.59
CA VAL A 54 10.66 -4.65 4.80
C VAL A 54 10.47 -5.97 5.52
N SER A 55 9.69 -5.96 6.60
CA SER A 55 9.21 -7.18 7.26
C SER A 55 7.70 -7.08 7.42
N TYR A 56 6.96 -8.12 7.09
CA TYR A 56 5.50 -8.09 7.20
C TYR A 56 4.91 -9.45 7.54
N ILE A 57 3.69 -9.43 8.08
CA ILE A 57 2.84 -10.61 8.28
C ILE A 57 1.61 -10.46 7.39
N GLY A 58 1.51 -11.33 6.38
CA GLY A 58 0.46 -11.27 5.36
C GLY A 58 0.68 -12.30 4.26
N ARG A 59 0.03 -12.12 3.10
CA ARG A 59 0.24 -13.00 1.96
C ARG A 59 1.51 -12.64 1.21
N GLY A 60 2.29 -13.67 0.86
CA GLY A 60 3.56 -13.51 0.16
C GLY A 60 4.16 -14.85 -0.31
N PRO A 61 5.46 -14.89 -0.64
CA PRO A 61 6.39 -13.74 -0.71
C PRO A 61 6.18 -12.81 -1.90
N GLU A 62 5.58 -13.30 -3.00
CA GLU A 62 5.39 -12.56 -4.24
C GLU A 62 4.25 -11.54 -4.14
N GLU A 63 4.23 -10.57 -5.06
CA GLU A 63 3.12 -9.63 -5.16
C GLU A 63 1.79 -10.36 -5.41
N ASN A 64 0.76 -9.89 -4.78
CA ASN A 64 -0.56 -10.47 -4.90
C ASN A 64 -1.65 -9.39 -4.77
N TYR A 65 -2.78 -9.64 -5.43
CA TYR A 65 -3.93 -8.76 -5.51
C TYR A 65 -5.19 -9.57 -5.24
N ILE A 66 -6.30 -8.94 -4.98
CA ILE A 66 -7.57 -9.59 -4.62
C ILE A 66 -7.97 -10.71 -5.60
N ASP A 67 -7.70 -10.53 -6.89
CA ASP A 67 -7.98 -11.48 -7.98
C ASP A 67 -6.80 -12.42 -8.28
N ARG A 68 -5.64 -12.22 -7.63
CA ARG A 68 -4.40 -12.99 -7.84
C ARG A 68 -3.67 -13.26 -6.53
N LYS A 69 -4.31 -13.94 -5.59
CA LYS A 69 -3.74 -14.22 -4.26
C LYS A 69 -3.74 -15.70 -3.84
N LEU A 70 -4.40 -16.56 -4.58
CA LEU A 70 -4.55 -17.99 -4.18
C LEU A 70 -3.23 -18.75 -4.14
N GLY A 71 -2.22 -18.34 -4.93
CA GLY A 71 -0.87 -18.90 -4.89
C GLY A 71 0.01 -18.38 -3.76
N SER A 72 -0.42 -17.35 -3.03
CA SER A 72 0.35 -16.73 -1.95
C SER A 72 -0.11 -17.25 -0.59
N MET A 73 0.83 -17.59 0.29
CA MET A 73 0.55 -18.10 1.63
C MET A 73 0.64 -16.97 2.66
N ILE A 74 -0.18 -17.05 3.72
CA ILE A 74 -0.02 -16.17 4.88
C ILE A 74 1.20 -16.64 5.67
N GLY A 75 2.09 -15.70 5.99
CA GLY A 75 3.32 -15.97 6.73
C GLY A 75 4.01 -14.67 7.16
N LYS A 76 5.14 -14.83 7.84
CA LYS A 76 6.07 -13.73 8.11
C LYS A 76 7.14 -13.74 7.03
N TYR A 77 7.33 -12.58 6.39
CA TYR A 77 8.27 -12.41 5.28
C TYR A 77 9.20 -11.22 5.54
N GLU A 78 10.41 -11.35 5.05
CA GLU A 78 11.41 -10.28 5.02
C GLU A 78 11.91 -10.10 3.60
N THR A 79 12.07 -8.87 3.16
CA THR A 79 12.50 -8.51 1.81
C THR A 79 13.07 -7.08 1.81
N THR A 80 13.35 -6.54 0.65
CA THR A 80 13.77 -5.16 0.47
C THR A 80 12.78 -4.39 -0.42
N VAL A 81 12.80 -3.07 -0.31
CA VAL A 81 11.99 -2.17 -1.15
C VAL A 81 12.26 -2.42 -2.64
N ASP A 82 13.52 -2.66 -3.00
CA ASP A 82 13.91 -2.93 -4.39
C ASP A 82 13.37 -4.28 -4.90
N GLU A 83 13.37 -5.32 -4.05
CA GLU A 83 12.83 -6.65 -4.39
C GLU A 83 11.31 -6.64 -4.47
N MET A 84 10.63 -5.77 -3.75
CA MET A 84 9.18 -5.60 -3.85
C MET A 84 8.75 -4.96 -5.16
N CYS A 85 9.64 -4.23 -5.84
CA CYS A 85 9.34 -3.60 -7.12
C CYS A 85 9.46 -4.61 -8.26
N THR A 86 8.34 -5.14 -8.74
CA THR A 86 8.31 -6.05 -9.88
C THR A 86 8.75 -5.30 -11.14
N LYS A 87 9.81 -5.81 -11.78
CA LYS A 87 10.42 -5.19 -12.96
C LYS A 87 9.63 -5.52 -14.24
N TYR A 88 8.42 -5.01 -14.34
CA TYR A 88 7.65 -5.08 -15.57
C TYR A 88 8.36 -4.36 -16.72
N ILE A 89 8.22 -4.87 -17.94
CA ILE A 89 8.82 -4.25 -19.16
C ILE A 89 8.33 -2.80 -19.29
N TYR A 90 7.06 -2.59 -19.08
CA TYR A 90 6.44 -1.28 -18.97
C TYR A 90 6.20 -0.98 -17.49
N PRO A 91 6.85 0.05 -16.90
CA PRO A 91 6.65 0.40 -15.49
C PRO A 91 5.19 0.67 -15.17
N GLN A 92 4.73 0.12 -14.08
CA GLN A 92 3.33 0.21 -13.64
C GLN A 92 3.21 -0.09 -12.16
N GLU A 93 2.00 0.02 -11.62
CA GLU A 93 1.65 -0.42 -10.27
C GLU A 93 2.16 -1.84 -10.02
N CYS A 94 2.83 -2.04 -8.88
CA CYS A 94 3.41 -3.33 -8.51
C CYS A 94 3.64 -3.44 -7.00
N GLY A 95 4.06 -4.62 -6.56
CA GLY A 95 4.53 -4.86 -5.21
C GLY A 95 3.44 -4.99 -4.15
N ASN A 96 2.16 -5.04 -4.52
CA ASN A 96 1.08 -5.18 -3.54
C ASN A 96 1.15 -6.49 -2.75
N ARG A 97 0.81 -6.43 -1.47
CA ARG A 97 0.60 -7.58 -0.57
C ARG A 97 -0.76 -7.43 0.07
N THR A 98 -1.56 -8.50 0.07
CA THR A 98 -2.90 -8.53 0.64
C THR A 98 -2.93 -9.24 1.99
N GLU A 99 -4.01 -9.04 2.74
CA GLU A 99 -4.28 -9.71 4.02
C GLU A 99 -3.13 -9.52 5.02
N VAL A 100 -2.64 -8.30 5.13
CA VAL A 100 -1.52 -7.93 5.99
C VAL A 100 -2.03 -7.44 7.33
N SER A 101 -1.54 -8.02 8.42
CA SER A 101 -1.82 -7.54 9.78
C SER A 101 -0.89 -6.40 10.17
N GLU A 102 0.39 -6.52 9.80
CA GLU A 102 1.41 -5.52 10.11
C GLU A 102 2.54 -5.51 9.07
N VAL A 103 3.15 -4.36 8.88
CA VAL A 103 4.35 -4.18 8.07
C VAL A 103 5.30 -3.18 8.71
N SER A 104 6.57 -3.53 8.79
CA SER A 104 7.69 -2.69 9.22
C SER A 104 8.53 -2.28 8.03
N ILE A 105 8.80 -0.97 7.91
CA ILE A 105 9.77 -0.40 6.97
C ILE A 105 10.93 0.14 7.80
N TYR A 106 12.13 -0.41 7.61
CA TYR A 106 13.20 -0.18 8.57
C TYR A 106 14.60 -0.13 7.94
N ASN A 107 15.52 0.37 8.72
CA ASN A 107 16.96 0.26 8.52
C ASN A 107 17.62 -0.11 9.87
N GLU A 108 18.94 0.06 9.99
CA GLU A 108 19.67 -0.26 11.22
C GLU A 108 19.39 0.69 12.40
N GLN A 109 18.77 1.82 12.18
CA GLN A 109 18.56 2.87 13.19
C GLN A 109 17.08 3.12 13.51
N HIS A 110 16.21 2.96 12.53
CA HIS A 110 14.81 3.34 12.60
C HIS A 110 13.89 2.24 12.06
N ASN A 111 12.75 2.09 12.69
CA ASN A 111 11.66 1.23 12.23
C ASN A 111 10.35 2.01 12.29
N ILE A 112 9.59 1.96 11.21
CA ILE A 112 8.23 2.47 11.12
C ILE A 112 7.31 1.27 10.91
N LEU A 113 6.52 0.96 11.93
CA LEU A 113 5.54 -0.12 11.90
C LEU A 113 4.16 0.44 11.56
N PHE A 114 3.51 -0.16 10.57
CA PHE A 114 2.10 0.05 10.24
C PHE A 114 1.32 -1.21 10.62
N GLU A 115 0.27 -1.05 11.41
CA GLU A 115 -0.53 -2.15 11.95
C GLU A 115 -2.01 -1.91 11.66
N GLY A 116 -2.69 -2.85 11.02
CA GLY A 116 -4.12 -2.77 10.74
C GLY A 116 -4.94 -2.79 12.02
N VAL A 117 -5.99 -1.96 12.09
CA VAL A 117 -6.93 -1.92 13.22
C VAL A 117 -8.30 -2.38 12.73
N ASP A 118 -8.89 -3.34 13.44
CA ASP A 118 -10.18 -3.96 13.14
C ASP A 118 -10.20 -4.81 11.87
N ASN A 119 -9.37 -4.50 10.86
CA ASN A 119 -9.27 -5.22 9.59
C ASN A 119 -7.80 -5.36 9.15
N LEU A 120 -7.56 -6.37 8.32
CA LEU A 120 -6.30 -6.50 7.61
C LEU A 120 -6.17 -5.38 6.57
N ILE A 121 -4.93 -4.98 6.32
CA ILE A 121 -4.59 -3.96 5.32
C ILE A 121 -3.95 -4.61 4.10
N GLU A 122 -3.82 -3.83 3.04
CA GLU A 122 -2.94 -4.10 1.92
C GLU A 122 -1.81 -3.08 1.90
N PHE A 123 -0.63 -3.45 1.43
CA PHE A 123 0.46 -2.51 1.28
C PHE A 123 1.32 -2.79 0.05
N SER A 124 2.02 -1.77 -0.40
CA SER A 124 3.21 -1.88 -1.24
C SER A 124 4.30 -0.94 -0.70
N ALA A 125 5.56 -1.30 -0.93
CA ALA A 125 6.71 -0.46 -0.60
C ALA A 125 7.72 -0.55 -1.75
N ILE A 126 7.81 0.50 -2.56
CA ILE A 126 8.61 0.52 -3.79
C ILE A 126 9.49 1.77 -3.86
N PRO A 127 10.61 1.76 -4.62
CA PRO A 127 11.54 2.88 -4.66
C PRO A 127 11.10 4.04 -5.57
N TYR A 128 9.95 3.94 -6.23
CA TYR A 128 9.47 4.91 -7.21
C TYR A 128 8.09 5.46 -6.85
N SER A 129 7.85 6.73 -7.14
CA SER A 129 6.52 7.33 -7.06
C SER A 129 5.64 6.86 -8.21
N PHE A 130 4.31 6.96 -8.03
CA PHE A 130 3.37 6.67 -9.11
C PHE A 130 3.61 7.54 -10.35
N SER A 131 3.95 8.82 -10.17
CA SER A 131 4.27 9.70 -11.31
C SER A 131 5.49 9.21 -12.09
N GLN A 132 6.54 8.74 -11.39
CA GLN A 132 7.71 8.16 -12.06
C GLN A 132 7.34 6.90 -12.85
N LEU A 133 6.50 6.02 -12.28
CA LEU A 133 6.04 4.81 -12.97
C LEU A 133 5.17 5.16 -14.19
N GLU A 134 4.30 6.16 -14.09
CA GLU A 134 3.39 6.58 -15.15
C GLU A 134 4.13 7.28 -16.32
N GLU A 135 5.15 8.08 -16.03
CA GLU A 135 5.93 8.80 -17.03
C GLU A 135 6.91 7.91 -17.78
N ALA A 136 7.45 6.86 -17.13
CA ALA A 136 8.44 5.98 -17.72
C ALA A 136 7.81 4.96 -18.67
N LYS A 137 8.36 4.83 -19.87
CA LYS A 137 7.97 3.79 -20.85
C LYS A 137 8.77 2.51 -20.69
N HIS A 138 9.95 2.59 -20.09
CA HIS A 138 10.84 1.47 -19.86
C HIS A 138 11.49 1.58 -18.47
N PHE A 139 11.81 0.45 -17.88
CA PHE A 139 12.34 0.39 -16.52
C PHE A 139 13.63 1.23 -16.33
N TYR A 140 14.50 1.28 -17.34
CA TYR A 140 15.75 2.06 -17.30
C TYR A 140 15.53 3.60 -17.31
N GLU A 141 14.31 4.06 -17.59
CA GLU A 141 13.95 5.49 -17.57
C GLU A 141 13.55 5.97 -16.17
N LEU A 142 13.31 5.06 -15.22
CA LEU A 142 12.91 5.40 -13.85
C LEU A 142 13.97 6.18 -13.06
N GLY A 143 15.26 6.06 -13.46
CA GLY A 143 16.37 6.74 -12.79
C GLY A 143 16.64 6.20 -11.38
N GLU A 144 17.28 7.04 -10.55
CA GLU A 144 17.58 6.70 -9.16
C GLU A 144 16.35 6.90 -8.26
N SER A 145 16.26 6.08 -7.23
CA SER A 145 15.24 6.22 -6.20
C SER A 145 15.38 7.54 -5.44
N THR A 146 14.28 8.24 -5.26
CA THR A 146 14.21 9.48 -4.46
C THR A 146 13.56 9.30 -3.09
N GLY A 147 13.20 8.06 -2.74
CA GLY A 147 12.55 7.73 -1.49
C GLY A 147 12.00 6.31 -1.48
N THR A 148 11.56 5.86 -0.33
CA THR A 148 10.74 4.66 -0.18
C THR A 148 9.29 5.08 -0.15
N TYR A 149 8.52 4.65 -1.17
CA TYR A 149 7.11 4.98 -1.29
C TYR A 149 6.28 3.82 -0.75
N VAL A 150 5.65 4.05 0.39
CA VAL A 150 4.82 3.06 1.09
C VAL A 150 3.37 3.44 0.92
N ARG A 151 2.59 2.56 0.30
CA ARG A 151 1.13 2.68 0.26
C ARG A 151 0.53 1.75 1.31
N ILE A 152 -0.36 2.27 2.12
CA ILE A 152 -1.22 1.50 3.03
C ILE A 152 -2.66 1.68 2.56
N SER A 153 -3.34 0.57 2.32
CA SER A 153 -4.68 0.55 1.73
C SER A 153 -5.63 -0.38 2.48
N SER A 154 -6.90 -0.09 2.42
CA SER A 154 -7.92 -1.06 2.83
C SER A 154 -8.12 -2.13 1.76
N LYS A 155 -8.07 -1.73 0.50
CA LYS A 155 -8.30 -2.60 -0.65
C LYS A 155 -7.66 -2.01 -1.91
N HIS A 156 -7.18 -2.89 -2.78
CA HIS A 156 -6.81 -2.61 -4.16
C HIS A 156 -7.76 -3.36 -5.10
N SER A 157 -8.22 -2.71 -6.16
CA SER A 157 -9.02 -3.36 -7.20
C SER A 157 -8.23 -4.50 -7.86
N GLY A 158 -8.93 -5.49 -8.38
CA GLY A 158 -8.30 -6.52 -9.20
C GLY A 158 -7.58 -5.94 -10.42
N ILE A 159 -6.47 -6.56 -10.80
CA ILE A 159 -5.59 -6.09 -11.88
C ILE A 159 -5.61 -7.01 -13.11
N GLY A 160 -6.16 -8.21 -12.99
CA GLY A 160 -6.24 -9.20 -14.05
C GLY A 160 -7.62 -9.28 -14.69
N GLY A 161 -7.69 -9.79 -15.91
CA GLY A 161 -8.91 -10.18 -16.59
C GLY A 161 -8.76 -11.60 -17.12
N ASP A 162 -9.77 -12.11 -17.82
CA ASP A 162 -9.77 -13.46 -18.39
C ASP A 162 -8.79 -13.63 -19.55
N ASP A 163 -8.29 -12.53 -20.10
CA ASP A 163 -7.31 -12.54 -21.19
C ASP A 163 -6.32 -11.37 -21.09
N SER A 164 -5.31 -11.38 -21.96
CA SER A 164 -4.31 -10.31 -22.07
C SER A 164 -4.65 -9.24 -23.13
N TRP A 165 -5.87 -9.21 -23.63
CA TRP A 165 -6.32 -8.32 -24.71
C TRP A 165 -7.15 -7.14 -24.19
N GLY A 166 -7.15 -6.91 -22.88
CA GLY A 166 -7.83 -5.78 -22.25
C GLY A 166 -9.11 -6.13 -21.51
N SER A 167 -9.35 -7.41 -21.21
CA SER A 167 -10.39 -7.80 -20.25
C SER A 167 -10.13 -7.17 -18.90
N ARG A 168 -11.18 -6.57 -18.33
CA ARG A 168 -11.13 -5.99 -16.98
C ARG A 168 -11.30 -7.11 -15.95
N CYS A 169 -10.90 -6.83 -14.70
CA CYS A 169 -11.17 -7.73 -13.59
C CYS A 169 -12.68 -7.94 -13.41
N HIS A 170 -13.06 -9.08 -12.84
CA HIS A 170 -14.45 -9.39 -12.54
C HIS A 170 -15.05 -8.38 -11.56
N GLU A 171 -16.37 -8.20 -11.63
CA GLU A 171 -17.10 -7.21 -10.82
C GLU A 171 -16.86 -7.37 -9.31
N GLU A 172 -16.72 -8.60 -8.82
CA GLU A 172 -16.45 -8.91 -7.41
C GLU A 172 -15.10 -8.41 -6.90
N TYR A 173 -14.17 -8.09 -7.81
CA TYR A 173 -12.83 -7.59 -7.47
C TYR A 173 -12.70 -6.08 -7.65
N LYS A 174 -13.76 -5.40 -8.05
CA LYS A 174 -13.79 -3.94 -8.16
C LYS A 174 -14.03 -3.26 -6.81
N ILE A 175 -13.68 -2.00 -6.74
CA ILE A 175 -14.05 -1.10 -5.67
C ILE A 175 -15.02 -0.09 -6.26
N LEU A 176 -16.31 -0.30 -6.02
CA LEU A 176 -17.35 0.58 -6.56
C LEU A 176 -17.27 1.94 -5.88
N SER A 177 -17.29 3.00 -6.69
CA SER A 177 -17.19 4.38 -6.19
C SER A 177 -18.38 4.83 -5.36
N GLU A 178 -19.53 4.19 -5.55
CA GLU A 178 -20.77 4.44 -4.80
C GLU A 178 -20.80 3.78 -3.42
N GLU A 179 -19.91 2.82 -3.16
CA GLU A 179 -19.82 2.13 -1.88
C GLU A 179 -18.90 2.85 -0.90
N PRO A 180 -19.30 2.97 0.38
CA PRO A 180 -18.44 3.51 1.42
C PRO A 180 -17.17 2.68 1.60
N GLN A 181 -16.03 3.36 1.76
CA GLN A 181 -14.76 2.73 2.07
C GLN A 181 -14.22 3.24 3.40
N SER A 182 -13.51 2.38 4.12
CA SER A 182 -12.81 2.75 5.35
C SER A 182 -11.44 2.12 5.41
N LEU A 183 -10.48 2.82 5.99
CA LEU A 183 -9.14 2.34 6.26
C LEU A 183 -8.73 2.82 7.65
N LYS A 184 -8.34 1.91 8.53
CA LYS A 184 -7.90 2.25 9.88
C LYS A 184 -6.64 1.48 10.24
N PHE A 185 -5.60 2.20 10.65
CA PHE A 185 -4.32 1.61 11.03
C PHE A 185 -3.56 2.51 12.01
N ILE A 186 -2.61 1.90 12.71
CA ILE A 186 -1.70 2.60 13.63
C ILE A 186 -0.31 2.67 13.01
N ILE A 187 0.36 3.81 13.21
CA ILE A 187 1.78 3.99 12.90
C ILE A 187 2.54 4.08 14.22
N LYS A 188 3.57 3.22 14.37
CA LYS A 188 4.48 3.23 15.53
C LYS A 188 5.90 3.53 15.06
N PHE A 189 6.57 4.45 15.73
CA PHE A 189 7.96 4.80 15.47
C PHE A 189 8.86 4.14 16.53
N GLN A 190 9.76 3.26 16.09
CA GLN A 190 10.64 2.49 16.96
C GLN A 190 12.10 2.78 16.61
N ASN A 191 12.93 2.99 17.62
CA ASN A 191 14.38 3.08 17.48
C ASN A 191 15.02 1.78 17.99
N GLU A 192 16.18 1.40 17.47
CA GLU A 192 16.89 0.15 17.80
C GLU A 192 16.98 -0.21 19.31
N LYS A 193 16.98 0.81 20.20
CA LYS A 193 17.02 0.60 21.66
C LYS A 193 15.75 -0.05 22.24
N SER A 194 14.65 -0.07 21.51
CA SER A 194 13.40 -0.68 21.95
C SER A 194 13.28 -2.16 21.57
N ILE A 195 13.94 -2.59 20.49
CA ILE A 195 13.85 -3.96 19.97
C ILE A 195 14.62 -4.97 20.83
N MET A 196 15.69 -4.55 21.51
CA MET A 196 16.51 -5.43 22.38
C MET A 196 15.96 -5.65 23.79
N ARG A 197 14.76 -5.17 24.12
CA ARG A 197 14.18 -5.31 25.49
C ARG A 197 13.12 -6.40 25.61
N GLU A 198 12.78 -7.10 24.52
CA GLU A 198 11.76 -8.16 24.53
C GLU A 198 12.30 -9.55 24.14
N VAL A 199 13.54 -9.86 24.54
CA VAL A 199 14.13 -11.22 24.43
C VAL A 199 14.41 -11.76 25.81
#